data_b308eda9317de066bd753dca18e5e25b
#
_entry.id   b308eda9317de066bd753dca18e5e25b
#
_cell.length_a   1.000
_cell.length_b   1.000
_cell.length_c   1.000
_cell.angle_alpha   90.00
_cell.angle_beta   90.00
_cell.angle_gamma   90.00
#
_symmetry.space_group_name_H-M   'P 1'
#
loop_
_entity.id
_entity.type
_entity.pdbx_description
1 polymer ?
#
loop_
_entity_poly.entity_id
_entity_poly.type
_entity_poly.pdbx_seq_one_letter_code
_entity_poly.pdbx_strand_id
1 'polypeptide(L)'
;MFVNSIMKTMSHPKSITIDENVVSCCSPLTAIAMSEVEAGDIAQIFGALSDPVRLRMLSLVAAEDEVCSCALEEPLGKSQPTISHHTRILAEAGLIIGEKRGRWMWWRIVPERLGEVSRILSS
;
A
#
# COMPACT_ATOMS: atom_id res chain seq x y z
N MET A 1 -3.57 22.83 9.78
CA MET A 1 -3.93 22.57 9.58
C MET A 1 -4.76 21.92 10.29
N PHE A 2 -5.25 21.81 10.39
CA PHE A 2 -6.21 21.31 11.03
C PHE A 2 -5.80 20.14 11.72
N VAL A 3 -4.80 19.72 11.56
CA VAL A 3 -4.41 18.63 12.14
C VAL A 3 -4.38 18.63 13.56
N ASN A 4 -3.91 19.63 14.18
CA ASN A 4 -3.85 19.61 15.52
C ASN A 4 -5.11 19.56 16.20
N SER A 5 -6.05 20.21 15.81
CA SER A 5 -7.25 20.18 16.53
C SER A 5 -7.75 18.80 16.44
N ILE A 6 -7.52 18.14 15.40
CA ILE A 6 -8.01 16.87 15.31
C ILE A 6 -7.39 15.99 16.26
N MET A 7 -6.18 16.17 16.53
CA MET A 7 -5.60 15.33 17.40
C MET A 7 -6.13 15.43 18.71
N LYS A 8 -6.43 16.54 19.18
CA LYS A 8 -6.93 16.61 20.43
C LYS A 8 -8.15 15.92 20.52
N THR A 9 -8.95 15.93 19.61
CA THR A 9 -10.18 15.34 19.79
C THR A 9 -9.98 13.92 19.85
N MET A 10 -9.06 13.38 19.25
CA MET A 10 -9.01 12.04 19.27
C MET A 10 -8.55 11.52 20.45
N SER A 11 -8.07 12.22 21.17
CA SER A 11 -7.60 11.69 22.29
C SER A 11 -8.56 11.04 23.07
N HIS A 12 -9.63 11.16 23.01
CA HIS A 12 -10.52 10.54 23.77
C HIS A 12 -10.95 9.40 23.43
N PRO A 13 -10.77 9.02 23.12
CA PRO A 13 -11.07 8.11 22.98
C PRO A 13 -11.00 7.12 23.15
N LYS A 14 -10.86 6.78 23.29
CA LYS A 14 -10.86 5.93 23.22
C LYS A 14 -11.39 5.24 23.55
N SER A 15 -11.58 5.13 23.84
CA SER A 15 -12.10 4.53 24.18
C SER A 15 -12.57 3.63 23.64
N ILE A 16 -12.50 3.33 23.23
CA ILE A 16 -12.84 2.69 22.63
C ILE A 16 -12.96 1.62 22.74
N THR A 17 -13.22 1.20 22.90
CA THR A 17 -13.52 0.35 23.08
C THR A 17 -13.54 -0.63 22.34
N ILE A 18 -13.19 -1.19 22.21
CA ILE A 18 -13.04 -2.02 21.52
C ILE A 18 -13.68 -3.15 21.62
N ASP A 19 -14.03 -3.80 21.00
CA ASP A 19 -14.69 -4.70 20.74
C ASP A 19 -13.86 -5.82 20.62
N GLU A 20 -13.81 -6.62 21.48
CA GLU A 20 -13.04 -7.68 21.40
C GLU A 20 -13.39 -8.51 20.28
N ASN A 21 -14.52 -8.44 19.80
CA ASN A 21 -14.91 -9.27 18.75
C ASN A 21 -14.23 -8.94 17.52
N VAL A 22 -13.70 -7.82 17.43
CA VAL A 22 -13.10 -7.40 16.29
C VAL A 22 -11.74 -7.86 16.17
N VAL A 23 -11.27 -8.62 16.99
CA VAL A 23 -10.00 -9.02 16.90
C VAL A 23 -9.77 -9.71 15.69
N SER A 24 -9.05 -9.40 14.84
CA SER A 24 -8.82 -10.14 13.68
C SER A 24 -7.46 -9.79 13.25
N CYS A 25 -6.99 -10.37 12.23
CA CYS A 25 -5.68 -10.10 11.81
C CYS A 25 -5.58 -8.71 11.29
N CYS A 26 -6.66 -8.04 11.05
CA CYS A 26 -6.60 -6.72 10.51
C CYS A 26 -7.11 -5.70 11.47
N SER A 27 -6.69 -5.73 12.68
CA SER A 27 -7.12 -4.74 13.65
C SER A 27 -6.70 -3.36 13.25
N PRO A 28 -7.48 -2.36 13.56
CA PRO A 28 -7.09 -0.99 13.27
C PRO A 28 -5.80 -0.62 13.95
N LEU A 29 -5.10 0.30 13.35
CA LEU A 29 -3.81 0.71 13.85
C LEU A 29 -3.86 1.13 15.29
N THR A 30 -4.94 1.73 15.73
CA THR A 30 -5.02 2.27 17.08
C THR A 30 -5.68 1.33 18.06
N ALA A 31 -6.08 0.16 17.66
CA ALA A 31 -6.80 -0.72 18.56
C ALA A 31 -5.91 -1.57 19.42
N ILE A 32 -4.84 -2.09 18.90
CA ILE A 32 -3.99 -2.97 19.65
C ILE A 32 -2.56 -2.68 19.28
N ALA A 33 -1.68 -2.74 20.21
CA ALA A 33 -0.26 -2.51 19.93
C ALA A 33 0.25 -3.59 18.98
N MET A 34 0.98 -3.22 17.98
CA MET A 34 1.48 -4.13 17.01
C MET A 34 2.74 -4.80 17.46
N SER A 35 2.98 -6.02 16.99
CA SER A 35 4.23 -6.70 17.27
C SER A 35 5.30 -6.15 16.33
N GLU A 36 6.53 -6.47 16.58
CA GLU A 36 7.61 -6.03 15.71
C GLU A 36 7.45 -6.57 14.32
N VAL A 37 7.01 -7.81 14.19
CA VAL A 37 6.85 -8.43 12.89
C VAL A 37 5.74 -7.75 12.10
N GLU A 38 4.64 -7.47 12.76
CA GLU A 38 3.53 -6.78 12.10
C GLU A 38 3.94 -5.40 11.67
N ALA A 39 4.65 -4.69 12.54
CA ALA A 39 5.08 -3.33 12.22
C ALA A 39 6.03 -3.34 11.04
N GLY A 40 6.92 -4.31 10.97
CA GLY A 40 7.85 -4.41 9.84
C GLY A 40 7.13 -4.67 8.53
N ASP A 41 6.15 -5.55 8.55
CA ASP A 41 5.41 -5.87 7.35
C ASP A 41 4.62 -4.67 6.85
N ILE A 42 3.94 -3.99 7.76
CA ILE A 42 3.15 -2.84 7.38
C ILE A 42 4.04 -1.69 6.95
N ALA A 43 5.17 -1.52 7.61
CA ALA A 43 6.10 -0.46 7.26
C ALA A 43 6.63 -0.66 5.84
N GLN A 44 6.78 -1.90 5.40
CA GLN A 44 7.24 -2.15 4.05
C GLN A 44 6.21 -1.64 3.03
N ILE A 45 4.94 -1.83 3.33
CA ILE A 45 3.89 -1.33 2.43
C ILE A 45 3.93 0.18 2.37
N PHE A 46 3.98 0.84 3.53
CA PHE A 46 3.99 2.29 3.54
C PHE A 46 5.28 2.84 2.91
N GLY A 47 6.39 2.16 3.10
CA GLY A 47 7.64 2.57 2.47
C GLY A 47 7.52 2.52 0.95
N ALA A 48 6.90 1.47 0.43
CA ALA A 48 6.72 1.34 -1.00
C ALA A 48 5.80 2.43 -1.53
N LEU A 49 4.85 2.87 -0.72
CA LEU A 49 3.92 3.90 -1.15
C LEU A 49 4.41 5.33 -0.92
N SER A 50 5.53 5.50 -0.27
CA SER A 50 5.97 6.84 0.08
C SER A 50 6.80 7.51 -1.01
N ASP A 51 6.53 7.21 -2.25
CA ASP A 51 7.22 7.82 -3.38
C ASP A 51 6.20 8.21 -4.43
N PRO A 52 6.21 9.43 -4.93
CA PRO A 52 5.19 9.89 -5.88
C PRO A 52 5.14 9.08 -7.17
N VAL A 53 6.28 8.62 -7.65
CA VAL A 53 6.30 7.83 -8.88
C VAL A 53 5.64 6.49 -8.63
N ARG A 54 5.91 5.88 -7.48
CA ARG A 54 5.29 4.60 -7.17
C ARG A 54 3.79 4.73 -6.93
N LEU A 55 3.35 5.81 -6.31
CA LEU A 55 1.93 6.03 -6.14
C LEU A 55 1.23 6.17 -7.49
N ARG A 56 1.84 6.93 -8.40
CA ARG A 56 1.27 7.08 -9.73
C ARG A 56 1.29 5.76 -10.48
N MET A 57 2.38 5.00 -10.34
CA MET A 57 2.50 3.72 -10.98
C MET A 57 1.40 2.77 -10.50
N LEU A 58 1.17 2.73 -9.20
CA LEU A 58 0.14 1.88 -8.63
C LEU A 58 -1.23 2.25 -9.18
N SER A 59 -1.51 3.53 -9.30
CA SER A 59 -2.79 3.96 -9.80
C SER A 59 -2.95 3.60 -11.29
N LEU A 60 -1.88 3.63 -12.06
CA LEU A 60 -1.95 3.24 -13.45
C LEU A 60 -2.21 1.74 -13.60
N VAL A 61 -1.58 0.94 -12.75
CA VAL A 61 -1.80 -0.49 -12.79
C VAL A 61 -3.22 -0.81 -12.33
N ALA A 62 -3.71 -0.09 -11.33
CA ALA A 62 -5.04 -0.33 -10.82
C ALA A 62 -6.14 0.04 -11.84
N ALA A 63 -5.86 0.95 -12.73
CA ALA A 63 -6.85 1.39 -13.69
C ALA A 63 -7.09 0.36 -14.79
N GLU A 64 -6.21 -0.62 -14.90
CA GLU A 64 -6.33 -1.63 -15.93
C GLU A 64 -6.33 -3.00 -15.29
N ASP A 65 -6.75 -4.02 -15.99
CA ASP A 65 -6.68 -5.36 -15.43
C ASP A 65 -5.23 -5.80 -15.36
N GLU A 66 -4.43 -5.44 -16.33
CA GLU A 66 -3.01 -5.70 -16.27
C GLU A 66 -2.29 -4.72 -17.18
N VAL A 67 -1.06 -4.41 -16.86
CA VAL A 67 -0.30 -3.40 -17.57
C VAL A 67 1.09 -3.92 -17.87
N CYS A 68 1.53 -3.76 -19.11
CA CYS A 68 2.90 -4.09 -19.47
C CYS A 68 3.85 -3.03 -18.92
N SER A 69 5.03 -3.42 -18.49
CA SER A 69 6.04 -2.47 -18.11
C SER A 69 6.29 -1.47 -19.21
N CYS A 70 6.18 -1.91 -20.45
CA CYS A 70 6.43 -1.04 -21.59
C CYS A 70 5.43 0.12 -21.64
N ALA A 71 4.24 -0.09 -21.12
CA ALA A 71 3.21 0.94 -21.16
C ALA A 71 3.34 1.95 -20.04
N LEU A 72 4.24 1.73 -19.11
CA LEU A 72 4.41 2.65 -18.00
C LEU A 72 5.41 3.77 -18.28
N GLU A 73 6.20 3.63 -19.31
CA GLU A 73 7.25 4.62 -19.59
C GLU A 73 6.69 5.99 -19.90
N GLU A 74 5.79 6.05 -20.82
CA GLU A 74 5.32 7.33 -21.27
C GLU A 74 4.54 8.09 -20.19
N PRO A 75 3.54 7.50 -19.57
CA PRO A 75 2.78 8.25 -18.58
C PRO A 75 3.62 8.67 -17.36
N LEU A 76 4.65 7.89 -17.04
CA LEU A 76 5.48 8.24 -15.89
C LEU A 76 6.70 9.06 -16.27
N GLY A 77 7.04 9.12 -17.56
CA GLY A 77 8.21 9.84 -18.00
C GLY A 77 9.49 9.24 -17.48
N LYS A 78 9.56 7.91 -17.39
CA LYS A 78 10.71 7.23 -16.83
C LYS A 78 11.19 6.13 -17.77
N SER A 79 12.47 5.80 -17.68
CA SER A 79 13.03 4.74 -18.51
C SER A 79 12.75 3.38 -17.92
N GLN A 80 12.94 2.34 -18.70
CA GLN A 80 12.69 0.97 -18.21
C GLN A 80 13.50 0.60 -16.99
N PRO A 81 14.79 0.94 -16.87
CA PRO A 81 15.49 0.60 -15.65
C PRO A 81 14.86 1.24 -14.41
N THR A 82 14.37 2.47 -14.54
CA THR A 82 13.72 3.14 -13.43
C THR A 82 12.37 2.48 -13.14
N ILE A 83 11.62 2.13 -14.19
CA ILE A 83 10.35 1.42 -14.04
C ILE A 83 10.62 0.09 -13.33
N SER A 84 11.64 -0.65 -13.73
CA SER A 84 11.96 -1.91 -13.09
C SER A 84 12.28 -1.74 -11.63
N HIS A 85 12.98 -0.69 -11.28
CA HIS A 85 13.33 -0.44 -9.88
C HIS A 85 12.05 -0.23 -9.05
N HIS A 86 11.15 0.58 -9.56
CA HIS A 86 9.92 0.88 -8.81
C HIS A 86 8.95 -0.30 -8.77
N THR A 87 8.82 -1.05 -9.86
CA THR A 87 7.93 -2.21 -9.85
C THR A 87 8.46 -3.28 -8.89
N ARG A 88 9.80 -3.40 -8.78
CA ARG A 88 10.34 -4.37 -7.86
C ARG A 88 9.99 -4.01 -6.42
N ILE A 89 10.09 -2.75 -6.06
CA ILE A 89 9.76 -2.32 -4.70
C ILE A 89 8.29 -2.57 -4.41
N LEU A 90 7.42 -2.26 -5.35
CA LEU A 90 5.99 -2.48 -5.15
C LEU A 90 5.67 -3.98 -5.07
N ALA A 91 6.35 -4.78 -5.86
CA ALA A 91 6.11 -6.22 -5.85
C ALA A 91 6.62 -6.86 -4.57
N GLU A 92 7.77 -6.39 -4.07
CA GLU A 92 8.31 -6.93 -2.82
C GLU A 92 7.41 -6.58 -1.64
N ALA A 93 6.68 -5.48 -1.72
CA ALA A 93 5.73 -5.13 -0.69
C ALA A 93 4.39 -5.87 -0.88
N GLY A 94 4.28 -6.65 -1.94
CA GLY A 94 3.06 -7.43 -2.19
C GLY A 94 1.93 -6.65 -2.81
N LEU A 95 2.18 -5.43 -3.29
CA LEU A 95 1.12 -4.58 -3.80
C LEU A 95 0.77 -4.88 -5.25
N ILE A 96 1.73 -5.39 -6.01
CA ILE A 96 1.48 -5.80 -7.39
C ILE A 96 2.13 -7.17 -7.60
N ILE A 97 1.66 -7.88 -8.59
CA ILE A 97 2.24 -9.17 -8.91
C ILE A 97 2.49 -9.21 -10.41
N GLY A 98 3.60 -9.77 -10.80
CA GLY A 98 4.01 -9.73 -12.21
C GLY A 98 4.09 -11.08 -12.85
N GLU A 99 3.92 -11.09 -14.17
CA GLU A 99 4.03 -12.29 -14.94
C GLU A 99 4.88 -11.97 -16.16
N LYS A 100 5.91 -12.78 -16.41
CA LYS A 100 6.77 -12.51 -17.55
C LYS A 100 6.17 -13.09 -18.80
N ARG A 101 6.03 -12.28 -19.85
CA ARG A 101 5.55 -12.73 -21.14
C ARG A 101 6.53 -12.24 -22.19
N GLY A 102 7.31 -13.14 -22.74
CA GLY A 102 8.37 -12.77 -23.65
C GLY A 102 9.42 -12.00 -22.87
N ARG A 103 9.74 -10.81 -23.34
CA ARG A 103 10.75 -10.02 -22.65
C ARG A 103 10.13 -8.96 -21.76
N TRP A 104 8.82 -8.92 -21.66
CA TRP A 104 8.19 -7.87 -20.87
C TRP A 104 7.48 -8.47 -19.66
N MET A 105 7.44 -7.67 -18.59
CA MET A 105 6.67 -8.04 -17.42
C MET A 105 5.30 -7.39 -17.51
N TRP A 106 4.30 -8.12 -17.08
CA TRP A 106 2.93 -7.63 -17.02
C TRP A 106 2.49 -7.64 -15.57
N TRP A 107 1.92 -6.53 -15.13
CA TRP A 107 1.67 -6.30 -13.72
C TRP A 107 0.19 -6.18 -13.43
N ARG A 108 -0.23 -6.70 -12.30
CA ARG A 108 -1.60 -6.57 -11.81
C ARG A 108 -1.57 -6.17 -10.37
N ILE A 109 -2.62 -5.50 -9.91
CA ILE A 109 -2.77 -5.12 -8.51
C ILE A 109 -3.08 -6.37 -7.69
N VAL A 110 -2.69 -6.37 -6.44
CA VAL A 110 -3.08 -7.39 -5.48
C VAL A 110 -4.08 -6.72 -4.53
N PRO A 111 -5.38 -6.83 -4.81
CA PRO A 111 -6.37 -6.07 -4.04
C PRO A 111 -6.39 -6.41 -2.57
N GLU A 112 -6.08 -7.64 -2.20
CA GLU A 112 -6.09 -8.05 -0.81
C GLU A 112 -5.08 -7.27 0.00
N ARG A 113 -3.93 -6.98 -0.60
CA ARG A 113 -2.90 -6.26 0.12
C ARG A 113 -3.31 -4.81 0.35
N LEU A 114 -3.95 -4.22 -0.64
CA LEU A 114 -4.45 -2.87 -0.46
C LEU A 114 -5.59 -2.85 0.55
N GLY A 115 -6.39 -3.91 0.59
CA GLY A 115 -7.45 -4.03 1.57
C GLY A 115 -6.91 -4.07 2.99
N GLU A 116 -5.76 -4.70 3.19
CA GLU A 116 -5.15 -4.73 4.51
C GLU A 116 -4.79 -3.33 4.95
N VAL A 117 -4.23 -2.53 4.06
CA VAL A 117 -3.86 -1.17 4.41
C VAL A 117 -5.11 -0.37 4.75
N SER A 118 -6.15 -0.54 3.98
CA SER A 118 -7.39 0.17 4.22
C SER A 118 -7.95 -0.17 5.60
N ARG A 119 -7.93 -1.44 5.96
CA ARG A 119 -8.47 -1.83 7.25
C ARG A 119 -7.62 -1.32 8.41
N ILE A 120 -6.31 -1.28 8.24
CA ILE A 120 -5.45 -0.78 9.29
C ILE A 120 -5.70 0.69 9.54
N LEU A 121 -5.96 1.44 8.49
CA LEU A 121 -6.15 2.88 8.63
C LEU A 121 -7.57 3.27 8.98
N SER A 122 -8.52 2.34 8.90
CA SER A 122 -9.88 2.72 9.23
C SER A 122 -10.07 2.67 10.73
N SER A 123 -10.92 3.45 11.25
CA SER A 123 -11.11 3.47 12.70
C SER A 123 -12.50 3.09 13.14
#